data_b54ae9dcc5b337dd28676eb8779457d5
#
_entry.id   b54ae9dcc5b337dd28676eb8779457d5
#
_cell.length_a   1.000
_cell.length_b   1.000
_cell.length_c   1.000
_cell.angle_alpha   90.00
_cell.angle_beta   90.00
_cell.angle_gamma   90.00
#
_symmetry.space_group_name_H-M   'P 1'
#
loop_
_entity.id
_entity.type
_entity.pdbx_description
1 polymer ?
#
loop_
_entity_poly.entity_id
_entity_poly.type
_entity_poly.pdbx_seq_one_letter_code
_entity_poly.pdbx_strand_id
1 'polypeptide(L)'
;MRNLPEKAEFIKENGLYVNTPKGNSMWPFIRGERDVISVIPVKEPLKKYQVILYEIPGRGHILHRILAVREHGYVVRGDNCFYKEYVSKDRVLGVLYKVLKD
;
A
#
# COMPACT_ATOMS: atom_id res chain seq x y z
N MET A 1 -7.34 -11.82 -17.14
CA MET A 1 -7.32 -11.59 -15.70
C MET A 1 -6.05 -10.85 -15.29
N ARG A 2 -6.21 -9.80 -14.57
CA ARG A 2 -5.05 -9.05 -14.12
C ARG A 2 -4.38 -9.76 -12.94
N ASN A 3 -3.08 -9.81 -12.95
CA ASN A 3 -2.31 -10.48 -11.92
C ASN A 3 -1.70 -9.47 -10.97
N LEU A 4 -1.61 -9.87 -9.69
CA LEU A 4 -0.86 -9.09 -8.73
C LEU A 4 0.58 -8.89 -9.18
N PRO A 5 1.25 -9.95 -9.72
CA PRO A 5 2.64 -9.79 -10.14
C PRO A 5 2.87 -8.70 -11.17
N GLU A 6 1.87 -8.37 -11.99
CA GLU A 6 2.07 -7.34 -13.00
C GLU A 6 2.38 -5.98 -12.39
N LYS A 7 1.60 -5.57 -11.39
CA LYS A 7 1.85 -4.29 -10.75
C LYS A 7 3.14 -4.33 -9.92
N ALA A 8 3.37 -5.43 -9.22
CA ALA A 8 4.57 -5.57 -8.43
C ALA A 8 5.81 -5.53 -9.32
N GLU A 9 5.74 -6.18 -10.49
CA GLU A 9 6.86 -6.16 -11.41
C GLU A 9 7.08 -4.78 -12.00
N PHE A 10 6.00 -4.07 -12.31
CA PHE A 10 6.13 -2.71 -12.81
C PHE A 10 6.88 -1.84 -11.81
N ILE A 11 6.50 -1.92 -10.54
CA ILE A 11 7.14 -1.15 -9.49
C ILE A 11 8.61 -1.55 -9.35
N LYS A 12 8.86 -2.86 -9.39
CA LYS A 12 10.21 -3.38 -9.23
C LYS A 12 11.12 -2.93 -10.37
N GLU A 13 10.63 -3.00 -11.61
CA GLU A 13 11.43 -2.66 -12.77
C GLU A 13 11.68 -1.18 -12.89
N ASN A 14 10.69 -0.37 -12.52
CA ASN A 14 10.81 1.08 -12.66
C ASN A 14 11.33 1.76 -11.39
N GLY A 15 11.32 1.05 -10.27
CA GLY A 15 11.80 1.59 -9.01
C GLY A 15 10.87 2.60 -8.38
N LEU A 16 9.77 2.93 -9.03
CA LEU A 16 8.90 3.99 -8.57
C LEU A 16 7.55 3.90 -9.25
N TYR A 17 6.50 4.10 -8.48
CA TYR A 17 5.14 4.17 -8.98
C TYR A 17 4.49 5.39 -8.36
N VAL A 18 3.97 6.27 -9.18
CA VAL A 18 3.38 7.54 -8.73
C VAL A 18 1.89 7.52 -9.02
N ASN A 19 1.10 7.92 -8.05
CA ASN A 19 -0.35 7.87 -8.19
C ASN A 19 -1.01 8.85 -7.25
N THR A 20 -2.26 9.18 -7.57
CA THR A 20 -3.13 9.92 -6.66
C THR A 20 -4.20 8.93 -6.20
N PRO A 21 -4.19 8.54 -4.93
CA PRO A 21 -5.13 7.52 -4.47
C PRO A 21 -6.55 8.07 -4.42
N LYS A 22 -7.50 7.15 -4.53
CA LYS A 22 -8.90 7.48 -4.40
C LYS A 22 -9.36 7.18 -2.98
N GLY A 23 -10.41 7.89 -2.56
CA GLY A 23 -10.97 7.65 -1.25
C GLY A 23 -10.15 8.26 -0.15
N ASN A 24 -10.61 8.08 1.09
CA ASN A 24 -10.04 8.75 2.25
C ASN A 24 -9.65 7.80 3.36
N SER A 25 -9.32 6.55 3.03
CA SER A 25 -9.00 5.56 4.07
C SER A 25 -7.72 5.92 4.83
N MET A 26 -6.88 6.77 4.28
CA MET A 26 -5.65 7.21 4.95
C MET A 26 -5.69 8.66 5.40
N TRP A 27 -6.87 9.28 5.35
CA TRP A 27 -7.05 10.63 5.84
C TRP A 27 -6.80 10.64 7.35
N PRO A 28 -6.19 11.64 7.93
CA PRO A 28 -5.70 12.88 7.32
C PRO A 28 -4.26 12.82 6.81
N PHE A 29 -3.60 11.68 6.95
CA PHE A 29 -2.22 11.56 6.49
C PHE A 29 -2.12 11.74 4.98
N ILE A 30 -3.03 11.08 4.24
CA ILE A 30 -3.13 11.22 2.79
C ILE A 30 -4.55 11.60 2.44
N ARG A 31 -4.70 12.67 1.65
CA ARG A 31 -6.01 13.10 1.18
C ARG A 31 -6.22 12.51 -0.20
N GLY A 32 -7.19 11.61 -0.30
CA GLY A 32 -7.50 10.99 -1.57
C GLY A 32 -7.90 12.01 -2.62
N GLU A 33 -7.52 11.72 -3.87
CA GLU A 33 -7.85 12.55 -5.03
C GLU A 33 -7.19 13.92 -5.03
N ARG A 34 -6.30 14.19 -4.08
CA ARG A 34 -5.59 15.47 -4.00
C ARG A 34 -4.09 15.26 -3.84
N ASP A 35 -3.69 14.39 -2.93
CA ASP A 35 -2.27 14.19 -2.68
C ASP A 35 -1.71 13.20 -3.68
N VAL A 36 -0.44 13.38 -4.02
CA VAL A 36 0.27 12.48 -4.91
C VAL A 36 1.20 11.63 -4.05
N ILE A 37 1.16 10.33 -4.27
CA ILE A 37 2.04 9.42 -3.53
C ILE A 37 3.03 8.77 -4.48
N SER A 38 4.16 8.37 -3.93
CA SER A 38 5.09 7.51 -4.64
C SER A 38 5.32 6.24 -3.85
N VAL A 39 5.41 5.13 -4.58
CA VAL A 39 5.55 3.80 -4.02
C VAL A 39 6.81 3.18 -4.61
N ILE A 40 7.61 2.55 -3.76
CA ILE A 40 8.85 1.90 -4.17
C ILE A 40 8.74 0.40 -3.95
N PRO A 41 9.64 -0.38 -4.55
CA PRO A 41 9.60 -1.83 -4.38
C PRO A 41 9.73 -2.24 -2.92
N VAL A 42 9.15 -3.39 -2.61
CA VAL A 42 9.27 -3.96 -1.26
C VAL A 42 10.72 -4.29 -0.99
N LYS A 43 11.21 -3.88 0.17
CA LYS A 43 12.54 -4.24 0.66
C LYS A 43 12.35 -4.85 2.03
N GLU A 44 12.57 -6.16 2.11
CA GLU A 44 12.40 -6.89 3.35
C GLU A 44 13.51 -6.58 4.34
N PRO A 45 13.22 -6.58 5.63
CA PRO A 45 11.90 -6.80 6.24
C PRO A 45 11.11 -5.50 6.34
N LEU A 46 9.81 -5.60 6.16
CA LEU A 46 8.93 -4.46 6.39
C LEU A 46 8.66 -4.35 7.88
N LYS A 47 8.38 -3.13 8.32
CA LYS A 47 8.26 -2.84 9.73
C LYS A 47 6.92 -2.23 10.07
N LYS A 48 6.57 -2.34 11.34
CA LYS A 48 5.38 -1.70 11.89
C LYS A 48 5.37 -0.23 11.53
N TYR A 49 4.21 0.26 11.16
CA TYR A 49 3.91 1.65 10.80
C TYR A 49 4.30 2.07 9.39
N GLN A 50 4.96 1.21 8.63
CA GLN A 50 5.11 1.50 7.21
C GLN A 50 3.76 1.37 6.52
N VAL A 51 3.56 2.16 5.46
CA VAL A 51 2.34 2.12 4.67
C VAL A 51 2.65 1.32 3.41
N ILE A 52 1.80 0.35 3.13
CA ILE A 52 2.02 -0.53 1.98
C ILE A 52 0.87 -0.43 1.00
N LEU A 53 1.20 -0.65 -0.26
CA LEU A 53 0.23 -0.80 -1.32
C LEU A 53 0.06 -2.29 -1.56
N TYR A 54 -1.18 -2.77 -1.51
CA TYR A 54 -1.45 -4.18 -1.75
C TYR A 54 -2.71 -4.31 -2.57
N GLU A 55 -2.96 -5.51 -3.05
CA GLU A 55 -4.11 -5.75 -3.90
C GLU A 55 -4.90 -6.94 -3.38
N ILE A 56 -6.22 -6.76 -3.31
CA ILE A 56 -7.14 -7.83 -2.94
C ILE A 56 -8.03 -8.06 -4.15
N PRO A 57 -8.13 -9.30 -4.64
CA PRO A 57 -9.01 -9.59 -5.78
C PRO A 57 -10.42 -9.07 -5.53
N GLY A 58 -10.97 -8.35 -6.50
CA GLY A 58 -12.29 -7.78 -6.39
C GLY A 58 -12.35 -6.43 -5.69
N ARG A 59 -11.28 -6.01 -5.04
CA ARG A 59 -11.26 -4.72 -4.34
C ARG A 59 -10.21 -3.75 -4.89
N GLY A 60 -9.30 -4.24 -5.73
CA GLY A 60 -8.28 -3.40 -6.35
C GLY A 60 -7.14 -3.06 -5.42
N HIS A 61 -6.52 -1.93 -5.68
CA HIS A 61 -5.34 -1.49 -4.94
C HIS A 61 -5.73 -0.75 -3.69
N ILE A 62 -5.08 -1.09 -2.58
CA ILE A 62 -5.39 -0.53 -1.27
C ILE A 62 -4.08 -0.08 -0.63
N LEU A 63 -4.13 1.09 0.03
CA LEU A 63 -2.97 1.66 0.69
C LEU A 63 -3.31 1.80 2.17
N HIS A 64 -2.68 0.99 3.02
CA HIS A 64 -2.95 0.99 4.46
C HIS A 64 -1.66 0.86 5.25
N ARG A 65 -1.74 1.12 6.55
CA ARG A 65 -0.59 1.14 7.44
C ARG A 65 -0.44 -0.19 8.16
N ILE A 66 0.79 -0.68 8.24
CA ILE A 66 1.10 -1.91 8.97
C ILE A 66 0.98 -1.63 10.46
N LEU A 67 0.15 -2.39 11.14
CA LEU A 67 0.01 -2.33 12.59
C LEU A 67 0.77 -3.45 13.30
N ALA A 68 0.98 -4.56 12.61
CA ALA A 68 1.73 -5.68 13.18
C ALA A 68 2.32 -6.50 12.05
N VAL A 69 3.51 -7.03 12.29
CA VAL A 69 4.20 -7.89 11.34
C VAL A 69 4.04 -9.33 11.82
N ARG A 70 3.66 -10.21 10.89
CA ARG A 70 3.49 -11.63 11.16
C ARG A 70 4.42 -12.43 10.26
N GLU A 71 4.50 -13.71 10.51
CA GLU A 71 5.43 -14.58 9.77
C GLU A 71 5.12 -14.55 8.27
N HIS A 72 3.85 -14.62 7.90
CA HIS A 72 3.47 -14.73 6.50
C HIS A 72 2.70 -13.53 5.98
N GLY A 73 2.61 -12.47 6.75
CA GLY A 73 1.86 -11.30 6.30
C GLY A 73 1.85 -10.19 7.33
N TYR A 74 0.87 -9.32 7.17
CA TYR A 74 0.80 -8.11 7.97
C TYR A 74 -0.63 -7.86 8.41
N VAL A 75 -0.77 -7.31 9.61
CA VAL A 75 -2.06 -6.76 10.04
C VAL A 75 -2.02 -5.28 9.67
N VAL A 76 -2.98 -4.84 8.88
CA VAL A 76 -3.00 -3.48 8.37
C VAL A 76 -4.33 -2.80 8.68
N ARG A 77 -4.32 -1.48 8.63
CA ARG A 77 -5.52 -0.68 8.78
C ARG A 77 -5.29 0.68 8.15
N GLY A 78 -6.31 1.20 7.48
CA GLY A 78 -6.26 2.58 7.03
C GLY A 78 -6.33 3.52 8.22
N ASP A 79 -5.60 4.64 8.16
CA ASP A 79 -5.58 5.58 9.26
C ASP A 79 -6.96 6.12 9.59
N ASN A 80 -7.87 6.09 8.62
CA ASN A 80 -9.24 6.58 8.78
C ASN A 80 -10.24 5.43 8.73
N CYS A 81 -9.83 4.23 9.12
CA CYS A 81 -10.68 3.05 9.08
C CYS A 81 -10.83 2.47 10.47
N PHE A 82 -11.98 1.82 10.71
CA PHE A 82 -12.22 1.17 11.99
C PHE A 82 -11.70 -0.26 12.04
N TYR A 83 -11.55 -0.90 10.89
CA TYR A 83 -11.28 -2.33 10.84
C TYR A 83 -9.86 -2.63 10.44
N LYS A 84 -9.29 -3.64 11.09
CA LYS A 84 -8.02 -4.20 10.69
C LYS A 84 -8.28 -5.31 9.69
N GLU A 85 -7.27 -5.59 8.87
CA GLU A 85 -7.35 -6.78 8.03
C GLU A 85 -5.96 -7.39 7.91
N TYR A 86 -5.93 -8.66 7.54
CA TYR A 86 -4.68 -9.38 7.37
C TYR A 86 -4.36 -9.46 5.89
N VAL A 87 -3.11 -9.16 5.54
CA VAL A 87 -2.65 -9.21 4.16
C VAL A 87 -1.44 -10.12 4.11
N SER A 88 -1.50 -11.16 3.26
CA SER A 88 -0.33 -12.03 3.09
C SER A 88 0.74 -11.29 2.30
N LYS A 89 1.98 -11.71 2.51
CA LYS A 89 3.12 -11.02 1.90
C LYS A 89 3.05 -10.99 0.39
N ASP A 90 2.51 -12.03 -0.22
CA ASP A 90 2.46 -12.11 -1.67
C ASP A 90 1.45 -11.14 -2.29
N ARG A 91 0.63 -10.48 -1.48
CA ARG A 91 -0.32 -9.48 -1.97
C ARG A 91 0.27 -8.08 -1.97
N VAL A 92 1.42 -7.88 -1.36
CA VAL A 92 2.01 -6.56 -1.21
C VAL A 92 2.71 -6.18 -2.51
N LEU A 93 2.38 -5.01 -3.04
CA LEU A 93 2.90 -4.53 -4.30
C LEU A 93 4.07 -3.59 -4.13
N GLY A 94 4.07 -2.84 -3.04
CA GLY A 94 5.13 -1.87 -2.80
C GLY A 94 4.93 -1.16 -1.48
N VAL A 95 5.84 -0.24 -1.20
CA VAL A 95 5.87 0.51 0.05
C VAL A 95 5.79 2.00 -0.25
N LEU A 96 4.99 2.71 0.52
CA LEU A 96 4.89 4.15 0.37
C LEU A 96 6.25 4.77 0.65
N TYR A 97 6.70 5.62 -0.26
CA TYR A 97 7.97 6.31 -0.12
C TYR A 97 7.77 7.78 0.26
N LYS A 98 6.86 8.46 -0.43
CA LYS A 98 6.72 9.89 -0.25
C LYS A 98 5.28 10.32 -0.52
N VAL A 99 4.83 11.36 0.19
CA VAL A 99 3.54 11.97 -0.05
C VAL A 99 3.79 13.42 -0.41
N LEU A 100 3.30 13.84 -1.57
CA LEU A 100 3.36 15.24 -1.98
C LEU A 100 1.99 15.85 -1.71
N LYS A 101 1.98 16.79 -0.79
CA LYS A 101 0.74 17.46 -0.43
C LYS A 101 0.38 18.51 -1.46
N ASP A 102 -0.90 18.60 -1.71
CA ASP A 102 -1.41 19.60 -2.64
C ASP A 102 -1.45 20.98 -1.97
#